data_8a1e354b6368d33e277f7fea5e9201f2
#
_entry.id   8a1e354b6368d33e277f7fea5e9201f2
#
_cell.length_a   1.000
_cell.length_b   1.000
_cell.length_c   1.000
_cell.angle_alpha   90.00
_cell.angle_beta   90.00
_cell.angle_gamma   90.00
#
_symmetry.space_group_name_H-M   'P 1'
#
loop_
_entity.id
_entity.type
_entity.pdbx_description
1 polymer ?
#
loop_
_entity_poly.entity_id
_entity_poly.type
_entity_poly.pdbx_seq_one_letter_code
_entity_poly.pdbx_strand_id
1 'polypeptide(L)'
;CDRCLEMKDGRFISGLMSVFHFKQFDVANDVSAMKLGTDSVLLGACALIPEGVRRVLDVGTGTGVVALMIAQRTSGTAQIDAIDIDAPSVSEAQANFAASPWRGSLRAEHCALGNWPREKEYDMIVSNPPFFDDSLLNPDGRVSAARHTLSLSYRDLCAYASEALSEDGVLAMVLPAETQKALVRTAVSFSLYPRQITLIRTTERKPVRRIVACFTKRRCECSEEEVTMMEGGQYTARYRSLVDTFLLNL
;
A
#
# COMPACT_ATOMS: atom_id res chain seq x y z
N CYS A 1 2.85 30.44 -2.65
CA CYS A 1 1.82 30.51 -3.69
C CYS A 1 2.52 30.76 -5.03
N ASP A 2 3.21 29.76 -5.57
CA ASP A 2 3.90 29.89 -6.86
C ASP A 2 3.22 28.98 -7.87
N ARG A 3 2.55 29.64 -8.82
CA ARG A 3 2.00 29.01 -10.03
C ARG A 3 3.18 28.73 -10.95
N CYS A 4 3.57 27.47 -11.12
CA CYS A 4 4.39 27.09 -12.26
C CYS A 4 3.54 27.13 -13.53
N LEU A 5 3.82 28.14 -14.38
CA LEU A 5 3.28 28.27 -15.73
C LEU A 5 4.32 27.65 -16.69
N GLU A 6 4.07 26.49 -17.24
CA GLU A 6 4.81 26.01 -18.41
C GLU A 6 4.09 26.38 -19.70
N MET A 7 4.85 26.93 -20.65
CA MET A 7 4.37 27.21 -22.03
C MET A 7 4.71 26.04 -22.95
N LYS A 8 3.72 25.40 -23.53
CA LYS A 8 3.86 24.49 -24.66
C LYS A 8 2.96 24.97 -25.78
N ASP A 9 3.53 25.18 -26.95
CA ASP A 9 2.81 25.59 -28.20
C ASP A 9 1.99 26.90 -28.07
N GLY A 10 2.47 27.89 -27.30
CA GLY A 10 1.83 29.20 -27.21
C GLY A 10 0.48 29.22 -26.47
N ARG A 11 0.12 28.14 -25.75
CA ARG A 11 -1.07 28.08 -24.90
C ARG A 11 -0.67 27.83 -23.45
N PHE A 12 -1.27 28.59 -22.53
CA PHE A 12 -1.15 28.36 -21.09
C PHE A 12 -1.97 27.13 -20.74
N ILE A 13 -1.31 26.06 -20.30
CA ILE A 13 -1.96 24.91 -19.67
C ILE A 13 -1.84 25.12 -18.16
N SER A 14 -2.91 25.58 -17.52
CA SER A 14 -3.02 25.55 -16.07
C SER A 14 -3.43 24.13 -15.65
N GLY A 15 -2.47 23.21 -15.56
CA GLY A 15 -2.64 21.99 -14.85
C GLY A 15 -2.58 22.30 -13.35
N LEU A 16 -3.73 22.37 -12.68
CA LEU A 16 -3.77 22.31 -11.22
C LEU A 16 -3.27 20.91 -10.85
N MET A 17 -2.02 20.80 -10.39
CA MET A 17 -1.52 19.56 -9.81
C MET A 17 -2.41 19.21 -8.63
N SER A 18 -2.94 17.99 -8.61
CA SER A 18 -3.74 17.47 -7.50
C SER A 18 -2.77 17.05 -6.39
N VAL A 19 -2.60 17.89 -5.41
CA VAL A 19 -1.74 17.60 -4.24
C VAL A 19 -2.63 17.27 -3.04
N PHE A 20 -2.38 16.12 -2.42
CA PHE A 20 -3.01 15.77 -1.15
C PHE A 20 -2.05 16.11 -0.01
N HIS A 21 -2.54 16.92 0.95
CA HIS A 21 -1.75 17.39 2.09
C HIS A 21 -1.96 16.48 3.31
N PHE A 22 -0.89 15.85 3.77
CA PHE A 22 -0.80 15.19 5.06
C PHE A 22 -0.18 16.14 6.11
N LYS A 23 -0.22 15.80 7.38
CA LYS A 23 0.35 16.62 8.46
C LYS A 23 1.86 16.86 8.34
N GLN A 24 2.61 15.91 7.79
CA GLN A 24 4.08 15.95 7.75
C GLN A 24 4.66 15.87 6.33
N PHE A 25 3.86 15.61 5.31
CA PHE A 25 4.29 15.51 3.93
C PHE A 25 3.14 15.78 2.96
N ASP A 26 3.48 16.04 1.73
CA ASP A 26 2.52 16.21 0.63
C ASP A 26 2.68 15.09 -0.40
N VAL A 27 1.60 14.78 -1.11
CA VAL A 27 1.58 13.78 -2.17
C VAL A 27 0.98 14.36 -3.44
N ALA A 28 1.78 14.53 -4.48
CA ALA A 28 1.29 14.75 -5.83
C ALA A 28 0.57 13.48 -6.32
N ASN A 29 -0.56 13.63 -7.00
CA ASN A 29 -1.46 12.55 -7.33
C ASN A 29 -2.06 12.73 -8.73
N ASP A 30 -1.22 13.09 -9.71
CA ASP A 30 -1.65 13.50 -11.05
C ASP A 30 -1.44 12.43 -12.11
N VAL A 31 -0.29 11.75 -12.10
CA VAL A 31 0.16 10.87 -13.18
C VAL A 31 0.05 9.39 -12.85
N SER A 32 0.13 8.99 -11.59
CA SER A 32 0.02 7.59 -11.17
C SER A 32 -1.24 6.93 -11.69
N ALA A 33 -1.10 5.71 -12.21
CA ALA A 33 -2.20 4.88 -12.71
C ALA A 33 -3.25 4.62 -11.62
N MET A 34 -2.82 4.41 -10.38
CA MET A 34 -3.70 4.30 -9.21
C MET A 34 -3.61 5.56 -8.36
N LYS A 35 -4.72 6.28 -8.27
CA LYS A 35 -4.82 7.48 -7.45
C LYS A 35 -4.78 7.16 -5.95
N LEU A 36 -4.28 8.13 -5.17
CA LEU A 36 -4.34 8.06 -3.71
C LEU A 36 -5.79 7.83 -3.28
N GLY A 37 -6.02 6.79 -2.51
CA GLY A 37 -7.34 6.41 -2.03
C GLY A 37 -7.34 6.01 -0.56
N THR A 38 -8.54 5.82 -0.02
CA THR A 38 -8.73 5.39 1.36
C THR A 38 -7.98 4.09 1.68
N ASP A 39 -7.90 3.15 0.73
CA ASP A 39 -7.25 1.86 0.92
C ASP A 39 -5.75 2.01 1.23
N SER A 40 -5.04 2.91 0.53
CA SER A 40 -3.62 3.19 0.79
C SER A 40 -3.43 3.83 2.18
N VAL A 41 -4.32 4.75 2.58
CA VAL A 41 -4.27 5.37 3.91
C VAL A 41 -4.54 4.33 5.01
N LEU A 42 -5.52 3.46 4.81
CA LEU A 42 -5.82 2.37 5.75
C LEU A 42 -4.64 1.41 5.90
N LEU A 43 -4.00 1.01 4.79
CA LEU A 43 -2.81 0.17 4.83
C LEU A 43 -1.69 0.86 5.60
N GLY A 44 -1.33 2.09 5.24
CA GLY A 44 -0.26 2.84 5.91
C GLY A 44 -0.50 3.07 7.40
N ALA A 45 -1.79 3.23 7.82
CA ALA A 45 -2.16 3.44 9.21
C ALA A 45 -2.26 2.14 10.04
N CYS A 46 -2.84 1.07 9.46
CA CYS A 46 -3.18 -0.16 10.19
C CYS A 46 -2.12 -1.26 10.08
N ALA A 47 -1.20 -1.19 9.09
CA ALA A 47 -0.19 -2.22 8.93
C ALA A 47 0.66 -2.38 10.19
N LEU A 48 0.88 -3.64 10.60
CA LEU A 48 1.76 -3.97 11.71
C LEU A 48 3.21 -3.73 11.31
N ILE A 49 3.88 -2.80 11.98
CA ILE A 49 5.31 -2.54 11.80
C ILE A 49 6.09 -3.39 12.81
N PRO A 50 7.01 -4.25 12.37
CA PRO A 50 7.87 -5.01 13.29
C PRO A 50 8.73 -4.08 14.14
N GLU A 51 9.00 -4.50 15.37
CA GLU A 51 9.93 -3.79 16.24
C GLU A 51 11.34 -3.79 15.64
N GLY A 52 11.99 -2.62 15.64
CA GLY A 52 13.33 -2.49 15.08
C GLY A 52 13.43 -2.66 13.57
N VAL A 53 12.32 -2.47 12.83
CA VAL A 53 12.27 -2.54 11.36
C VAL A 53 13.35 -1.67 10.73
N ARG A 54 14.12 -2.24 9.80
CA ARG A 54 15.21 -1.56 9.08
C ARG A 54 15.01 -1.54 7.58
N ARG A 55 14.37 -2.56 7.02
CA ARG A 55 14.20 -2.70 5.57
C ARG A 55 12.76 -3.01 5.23
N VAL A 56 12.18 -2.16 4.37
CA VAL A 56 10.79 -2.26 3.92
C VAL A 56 10.76 -2.32 2.40
N LEU A 57 9.86 -3.13 1.84
CA LEU A 57 9.53 -3.13 0.41
C LEU A 57 8.06 -2.73 0.25
N ASP A 58 7.80 -1.67 -0.52
CA ASP A 58 6.46 -1.27 -0.96
C ASP A 58 6.24 -1.72 -2.40
N VAL A 59 5.32 -2.66 -2.62
CA VAL A 59 5.08 -3.29 -3.93
C VAL A 59 3.81 -2.73 -4.56
N GLY A 60 3.94 -2.18 -5.77
CA GLY A 60 2.87 -1.43 -6.42
C GLY A 60 2.67 -0.08 -5.73
N THR A 61 3.77 0.68 -5.60
CA THR A 61 3.83 1.87 -4.74
C THR A 61 2.92 3.03 -5.22
N GLY A 62 2.58 3.07 -6.52
CA GLY A 62 1.79 4.15 -7.10
C GLY A 62 2.41 5.52 -6.81
N THR A 63 1.69 6.37 -6.09
CA THR A 63 2.16 7.71 -5.67
C THR A 63 3.24 7.69 -4.59
N GLY A 64 3.57 6.53 -4.01
CA GLY A 64 4.49 6.40 -2.89
C GLY A 64 3.87 6.68 -1.51
N VAL A 65 2.56 6.87 -1.40
CA VAL A 65 1.91 7.30 -0.15
C VAL A 65 2.08 6.28 0.98
N VAL A 66 2.00 4.97 0.70
CA VAL A 66 2.19 3.93 1.73
C VAL A 66 3.61 3.96 2.26
N ALA A 67 4.61 4.04 1.37
CA ALA A 67 6.02 4.18 1.74
C ALA A 67 6.26 5.42 2.60
N LEU A 68 5.67 6.58 2.25
CA LEU A 68 5.76 7.82 3.03
C LEU A 68 5.14 7.69 4.43
N MET A 69 3.96 7.06 4.54
CA MET A 69 3.32 6.81 5.83
C MET A 69 4.15 5.87 6.72
N ILE A 70 4.77 4.83 6.14
CA ILE A 70 5.69 3.95 6.86
C ILE A 70 6.96 4.70 7.29
N ALA A 71 7.53 5.55 6.42
CA ALA A 71 8.66 6.39 6.76
C ALA A 71 8.35 7.33 7.93
N GLN A 72 7.15 7.93 7.97
CA GLN A 72 6.69 8.72 9.12
C GLN A 72 6.62 7.88 10.40
N ARG A 73 6.01 6.68 10.35
CA ARG A 73 5.84 5.81 11.52
C ARG A 73 7.15 5.26 12.06
N THR A 74 8.15 5.13 11.19
CA THR A 74 9.51 4.71 11.57
C THR A 74 10.45 5.87 11.81
N SER A 75 9.94 7.12 11.77
CA SER A 75 10.74 8.35 11.90
C SER A 75 11.93 8.40 10.94
N GLY A 76 11.79 7.79 9.75
CA GLY A 76 12.81 7.72 8.71
C GLY A 76 13.99 6.79 9.02
N THR A 77 13.92 5.95 10.06
CA THR A 77 15.00 5.02 10.41
C THR A 77 15.03 3.78 9.51
N ALA A 78 13.88 3.38 8.95
CA ALA A 78 13.81 2.27 8.01
C ALA A 78 14.18 2.72 6.59
N GLN A 79 14.97 1.91 5.87
CA GLN A 79 15.22 2.07 4.44
C GLN A 79 14.06 1.42 3.67
N ILE A 80 13.43 2.18 2.78
CA ILE A 80 12.24 1.74 2.05
C ILE A 80 12.54 1.71 0.56
N ASP A 81 12.58 0.49 0.01
CA ASP A 81 12.53 0.26 -1.42
C ASP A 81 11.05 0.25 -1.85
N ALA A 82 10.71 0.98 -2.90
CA ALA A 82 9.36 1.04 -3.47
C ALA A 82 9.42 0.67 -4.95
N ILE A 83 8.58 -0.24 -5.40
CA ILE A 83 8.58 -0.67 -6.80
C ILE A 83 7.20 -0.55 -7.42
N ASP A 84 7.19 -0.23 -8.71
CA ASP A 84 5.98 -0.26 -9.54
C ASP A 84 6.32 -0.64 -10.99
N ILE A 85 5.38 -1.26 -11.68
CA ILE A 85 5.48 -1.59 -13.12
C ILE A 85 5.12 -0.41 -14.01
N ASP A 86 4.52 0.64 -13.46
CA ASP A 86 4.13 1.86 -14.17
C ASP A 86 5.19 2.94 -13.99
N ALA A 87 5.96 3.22 -15.04
CA ALA A 87 7.05 4.19 -14.98
C ALA A 87 6.60 5.62 -14.61
N PRO A 88 5.42 6.13 -15.07
CA PRO A 88 4.86 7.39 -14.58
C PRO A 88 4.63 7.41 -13.07
N SER A 89 4.06 6.33 -12.49
CA SER A 89 3.88 6.18 -11.04
C SER A 89 5.21 6.25 -10.29
N VAL A 90 6.22 5.56 -10.79
CA VAL A 90 7.58 5.60 -10.18
C VAL A 90 8.14 7.01 -10.19
N SER A 91 7.99 7.75 -11.30
CA SER A 91 8.47 9.13 -11.40
C SER A 91 7.75 10.05 -10.41
N GLU A 92 6.43 9.87 -10.21
CA GLU A 92 5.63 10.61 -9.24
C GLU A 92 6.04 10.26 -7.80
N ALA A 93 6.22 8.97 -7.50
CA ALA A 93 6.71 8.52 -6.19
C ALA A 93 8.11 9.10 -5.87
N GLN A 94 9.04 9.10 -6.83
CA GLN A 94 10.37 9.70 -6.66
C GLN A 94 10.28 11.19 -6.34
N ALA A 95 9.41 11.93 -7.03
CA ALA A 95 9.19 13.35 -6.77
C ALA A 95 8.61 13.58 -5.36
N ASN A 96 7.61 12.78 -4.96
CA ASN A 96 7.01 12.82 -3.64
C ASN A 96 8.04 12.50 -2.54
N PHE A 97 8.88 11.48 -2.75
CA PHE A 97 9.95 11.11 -1.82
C PHE A 97 10.99 12.23 -1.67
N ALA A 98 11.42 12.83 -2.79
CA ALA A 98 12.40 13.93 -2.79
C ALA A 98 11.89 15.16 -2.04
N ALA A 99 10.58 15.42 -2.08
CA ALA A 99 9.93 16.55 -1.37
C ALA A 99 9.68 16.24 0.12
N SER A 100 9.79 14.98 0.56
CA SER A 100 9.47 14.56 1.92
C SER A 100 10.63 14.80 2.91
N PRO A 101 10.32 14.86 4.22
CA PRO A 101 11.36 14.91 5.27
C PRO A 101 12.28 13.67 5.27
N TRP A 102 11.83 12.54 4.72
CA TRP A 102 12.52 11.24 4.75
C TRP A 102 13.20 10.87 3.43
N ARG A 103 13.47 11.84 2.55
CA ARG A 103 14.08 11.63 1.22
C ARG A 103 15.35 10.75 1.20
N GLY A 104 16.08 10.71 2.31
CA GLY A 104 17.31 9.89 2.44
C GLY A 104 17.06 8.41 2.71
N SER A 105 15.84 8.02 3.06
CA SER A 105 15.46 6.64 3.40
C SER A 105 14.49 6.00 2.41
N LEU A 106 14.08 6.72 1.38
CA LEU A 106 13.07 6.29 0.41
C LEU A 106 13.67 6.22 -1.00
N ARG A 107 13.39 5.14 -1.72
CA ARG A 107 13.82 4.95 -3.11
C ARG A 107 12.72 4.27 -3.90
N ALA A 108 12.34 4.80 -5.07
CA ALA A 108 11.41 4.15 -5.99
C ALA A 108 12.13 3.67 -7.25
N GLU A 109 11.78 2.47 -7.72
CA GLU A 109 12.32 1.86 -8.93
C GLU A 109 11.23 1.28 -9.83
N HIS A 110 11.39 1.45 -11.14
CA HIS A 110 10.53 0.85 -12.16
C HIS A 110 10.90 -0.63 -12.31
N CYS A 111 10.17 -1.50 -11.63
CA CYS A 111 10.44 -2.92 -11.62
C CYS A 111 9.17 -3.72 -11.32
N ALA A 112 9.00 -4.84 -12.03
CA ALA A 112 8.01 -5.84 -11.67
C ALA A 112 8.50 -6.69 -10.48
N LEU A 113 7.61 -7.10 -9.58
CA LEU A 113 7.96 -7.91 -8.41
C LEU A 113 8.74 -9.18 -8.78
N GLY A 114 8.36 -9.85 -9.89
CA GLY A 114 9.04 -11.07 -10.35
C GLY A 114 10.52 -10.88 -10.74
N ASN A 115 10.91 -9.64 -11.06
CA ASN A 115 12.29 -9.26 -11.44
C ASN A 115 13.04 -8.60 -10.27
N TRP A 116 12.36 -8.33 -9.14
CA TRP A 116 13.01 -7.73 -7.98
C TRP A 116 13.87 -8.76 -7.25
N PRO A 117 15.11 -8.40 -6.84
CA PRO A 117 16.02 -9.33 -6.18
C PRO A 117 15.42 -9.95 -4.91
N ARG A 118 15.52 -11.28 -4.76
CA ARG A 118 15.01 -12.06 -3.62
C ARG A 118 16.03 -12.25 -2.50
N GLU A 119 17.30 -11.98 -2.79
CA GLU A 119 18.40 -12.07 -1.83
C GLU A 119 18.38 -10.95 -0.79
N LYS A 120 17.58 -9.90 -1.05
CA LYS A 120 17.34 -8.85 -0.07
C LYS A 120 16.36 -9.35 0.98
N GLU A 121 16.80 -9.37 2.22
CA GLU A 121 15.95 -9.69 3.35
C GLU A 121 15.21 -8.44 3.82
N TYR A 122 13.87 -8.52 3.88
CA TYR A 122 13.00 -7.43 4.32
C TYR A 122 12.36 -7.74 5.68
N ASP A 123 12.32 -6.75 6.55
CA ASP A 123 11.57 -6.84 7.81
C ASP A 123 10.07 -6.59 7.58
N MET A 124 9.73 -5.88 6.51
CA MET A 124 8.34 -5.63 6.15
C MET A 124 8.17 -5.55 4.64
N ILE A 125 7.11 -6.19 4.14
CA ILE A 125 6.65 -6.04 2.76
C ILE A 125 5.22 -5.53 2.82
N VAL A 126 4.91 -4.46 2.10
CA VAL A 126 3.55 -3.89 2.03
C VAL A 126 3.08 -3.83 0.59
N SER A 127 1.76 -3.98 0.39
CA SER A 127 1.16 -3.78 -0.91
C SER A 127 -0.32 -3.42 -0.81
N ASN A 128 -0.74 -2.49 -1.67
CA ASN A 128 -2.14 -2.27 -2.03
C ASN A 128 -2.34 -2.77 -3.47
N PRO A 129 -2.42 -4.10 -3.68
CA PRO A 129 -2.47 -4.65 -5.03
C PRO A 129 -3.79 -4.29 -5.72
N PRO A 130 -3.81 -4.18 -7.05
CA PRO A 130 -5.06 -4.01 -7.78
C PRO A 130 -5.98 -5.22 -7.55
N PHE A 131 -7.26 -4.95 -7.27
CA PHE A 131 -8.25 -5.98 -7.01
C PHE A 131 -8.79 -6.52 -8.34
N PHE A 132 -8.13 -7.51 -8.92
CA PHE A 132 -8.71 -8.29 -9.99
C PHE A 132 -9.36 -9.52 -9.38
N ASP A 133 -10.65 -9.66 -9.61
CA ASP A 133 -11.42 -10.84 -9.23
C ASP A 133 -10.97 -12.00 -10.13
N ASP A 134 -10.18 -12.93 -9.60
CA ASP A 134 -9.81 -14.18 -10.29
C ASP A 134 -11.05 -15.01 -10.67
N SER A 135 -12.23 -14.67 -10.15
CA SER A 135 -13.50 -15.34 -10.46
C SER A 135 -14.11 -14.89 -11.79
N LEU A 136 -13.68 -13.77 -12.38
CA LEU A 136 -14.07 -13.34 -13.71
C LEU A 136 -13.06 -13.87 -14.75
N LEU A 137 -12.92 -15.17 -14.83
CA LEU A 137 -12.33 -15.85 -15.98
C LEU A 137 -13.19 -15.53 -17.21
N ASN A 138 -12.79 -14.47 -17.93
CA ASN A 138 -13.36 -14.19 -19.24
C ASN A 138 -13.06 -15.40 -20.14
N PRO A 139 -14.06 -15.99 -20.87
CA PRO A 139 -13.84 -17.16 -21.73
C PRO A 139 -12.77 -16.98 -22.82
N ASP A 140 -12.36 -15.74 -23.10
CA ASP A 140 -11.27 -15.42 -24.02
C ASP A 140 -9.90 -15.52 -23.29
N GLY A 141 -9.34 -16.73 -23.30
CA GLY A 141 -8.05 -17.05 -22.67
C GLY A 141 -6.86 -16.22 -23.14
N ARG A 142 -6.95 -15.46 -24.24
CA ARG A 142 -5.90 -14.55 -24.72
C ARG A 142 -5.86 -13.22 -23.96
N VAL A 143 -7.02 -12.70 -23.54
CA VAL A 143 -7.12 -11.47 -22.74
C VAL A 143 -6.76 -11.76 -21.29
N SER A 144 -7.09 -12.97 -20.79
CA SER A 144 -6.70 -13.46 -19.48
C SER A 144 -5.18 -13.59 -19.35
N ALA A 145 -4.50 -14.24 -20.31
CA ALA A 145 -3.05 -14.44 -20.26
C ALA A 145 -2.26 -13.12 -20.27
N ALA A 146 -2.65 -12.13 -21.07
CA ALA A 146 -1.98 -10.83 -21.12
C ALA A 146 -2.21 -10.01 -19.83
N ARG A 147 -3.37 -10.12 -19.19
CA ARG A 147 -3.66 -9.48 -17.89
C ARG A 147 -2.95 -10.16 -16.74
N HIS A 148 -2.86 -11.51 -16.73
CA HIS A 148 -2.11 -12.25 -15.72
C HIS A 148 -0.60 -11.98 -15.74
N THR A 149 -0.03 -11.59 -16.89
CA THR A 149 1.39 -11.27 -17.01
C THR A 149 1.74 -9.88 -16.46
N LEU A 150 0.74 -8.99 -16.31
CA LEU A 150 0.94 -7.59 -15.89
C LEU A 150 0.27 -7.24 -14.55
N SER A 151 -0.54 -8.14 -13.96
CA SER A 151 -1.25 -7.85 -12.71
C SER A 151 -0.60 -8.53 -11.52
N LEU A 152 -0.23 -7.73 -10.52
CA LEU A 152 0.25 -8.20 -9.22
C LEU A 152 -0.89 -8.92 -8.47
N SER A 153 -0.76 -10.22 -8.23
CA SER A 153 -1.71 -10.97 -7.41
C SER A 153 -1.24 -11.10 -5.96
N TYR A 154 -2.18 -11.26 -5.02
CA TYR A 154 -1.81 -11.55 -3.63
C TYR A 154 -1.08 -12.91 -3.49
N ARG A 155 -1.25 -13.83 -4.45
CA ARG A 155 -0.49 -15.08 -4.52
C ARG A 155 0.99 -14.82 -4.82
N ASP A 156 1.29 -13.94 -5.78
CA ASP A 156 2.67 -13.56 -6.13
C ASP A 156 3.34 -12.84 -4.95
N LEU A 157 2.59 -11.99 -4.26
CA LEU A 157 3.06 -11.33 -3.03
C LEU A 157 3.39 -12.34 -1.93
N CYS A 158 2.51 -13.33 -1.69
CA CYS A 158 2.77 -14.38 -0.71
C CYS A 158 3.99 -15.23 -1.10
N ALA A 159 4.10 -15.61 -2.38
CA ALA A 159 5.24 -16.37 -2.88
C ALA A 159 6.56 -15.61 -2.69
N TYR A 160 6.60 -14.33 -3.11
CA TYR A 160 7.77 -13.49 -2.93
C TYR A 160 8.11 -13.29 -1.44
N ALA A 161 7.12 -12.95 -0.61
CA ALA A 161 7.31 -12.69 0.80
C ALA A 161 7.80 -13.92 1.59
N SER A 162 7.39 -15.13 1.20
CA SER A 162 7.86 -16.36 1.84
C SER A 162 9.37 -16.55 1.73
N GLU A 163 9.99 -16.03 0.65
CA GLU A 163 11.43 -16.09 0.41
C GLU A 163 12.16 -14.86 0.95
N ALA A 164 11.61 -13.66 0.72
CA ALA A 164 12.30 -12.39 0.93
C ALA A 164 12.09 -11.75 2.32
N LEU A 165 11.11 -12.21 3.12
CA LEU A 165 10.96 -11.74 4.49
C LEU A 165 12.02 -12.31 5.42
N SER A 166 12.48 -11.51 6.38
CA SER A 166 13.19 -11.98 7.56
C SER A 166 12.30 -12.91 8.40
N GLU A 167 12.88 -13.65 9.35
CA GLU A 167 12.16 -14.64 10.17
C GLU A 167 11.02 -14.00 10.99
N ASP A 168 11.24 -12.78 11.47
CA ASP A 168 10.24 -11.99 12.22
C ASP A 168 9.53 -10.95 11.34
N GLY A 169 9.74 -11.02 10.02
CA GLY A 169 9.20 -10.08 9.06
C GLY A 169 7.69 -10.18 8.89
N VAL A 170 7.09 -9.10 8.39
CA VAL A 170 5.64 -8.95 8.20
C VAL A 170 5.31 -8.64 6.74
N LEU A 171 4.39 -9.42 6.16
CA LEU A 171 3.70 -9.06 4.91
C LEU A 171 2.37 -8.40 5.26
N ALA A 172 2.15 -7.15 4.85
CA ALA A 172 0.89 -6.43 5.07
C ALA A 172 0.22 -6.06 3.75
N MET A 173 -1.08 -6.34 3.63
CA MET A 173 -1.87 -6.03 2.43
C MET A 173 -3.23 -5.46 2.82
N VAL A 174 -3.74 -4.55 1.98
CA VAL A 174 -5.16 -4.14 2.03
C VAL A 174 -5.90 -4.80 0.88
N LEU A 175 -7.05 -5.40 1.16
CA LEU A 175 -7.84 -6.17 0.19
C LEU A 175 -9.35 -6.04 0.48
N PRO A 176 -10.23 -6.35 -0.50
CA PRO A 176 -11.66 -6.52 -0.25
C PRO A 176 -11.92 -7.60 0.80
N ALA A 177 -12.90 -7.37 1.68
CA ALA A 177 -13.19 -8.27 2.79
C ALA A 177 -13.61 -9.69 2.35
N GLU A 178 -14.28 -9.80 1.21
CA GLU A 178 -14.69 -11.07 0.61
C GLU A 178 -13.50 -11.99 0.26
N THR A 179 -12.32 -11.44 0.05
CA THR A 179 -11.11 -12.22 -0.28
C THR A 179 -10.43 -12.84 0.95
N GLN A 180 -10.80 -12.47 2.19
CA GLN A 180 -10.11 -12.86 3.42
C GLN A 180 -9.82 -14.37 3.50
N LYS A 181 -10.84 -15.21 3.28
CA LYS A 181 -10.69 -16.66 3.41
C LYS A 181 -9.74 -17.25 2.35
N ALA A 182 -9.79 -16.73 1.12
CA ALA A 182 -8.92 -17.17 0.03
C ALA A 182 -7.48 -16.69 0.29
N LEU A 183 -7.31 -15.44 0.71
CA LEU A 183 -6.03 -14.86 1.08
C LEU A 183 -5.33 -15.67 2.19
N VAL A 184 -6.03 -15.94 3.30
CA VAL A 184 -5.46 -16.71 4.42
C VAL A 184 -5.03 -18.11 3.97
N ARG A 185 -5.86 -18.82 3.20
CA ARG A 185 -5.49 -20.13 2.64
C ARG A 185 -4.25 -20.05 1.75
N THR A 186 -4.19 -19.05 0.89
CA THR A 186 -3.03 -18.84 0.01
C THR A 186 -1.78 -18.53 0.82
N ALA A 187 -1.84 -17.59 1.76
CA ALA A 187 -0.70 -17.24 2.62
C ALA A 187 -0.16 -18.46 3.39
N VAL A 188 -1.06 -19.26 3.98
CA VAL A 188 -0.67 -20.48 4.72
C VAL A 188 -0.01 -21.51 3.79
N SER A 189 -0.39 -21.60 2.53
CA SER A 189 0.27 -22.50 1.56
C SER A 189 1.72 -22.09 1.24
N PHE A 190 2.09 -20.82 1.53
CA PHE A 190 3.45 -20.29 1.45
C PHE A 190 4.11 -20.16 2.84
N SER A 191 3.60 -20.86 3.87
CA SER A 191 4.12 -20.79 5.24
C SER A 191 4.08 -19.38 5.86
N LEU A 192 3.09 -18.57 5.45
CA LEU A 192 2.80 -17.26 6.03
C LEU A 192 1.50 -17.36 6.84
N TYR A 193 1.56 -17.02 8.11
CA TYR A 193 0.45 -17.19 9.05
C TYR A 193 -0.13 -15.82 9.44
N PRO A 194 -1.47 -15.69 9.55
CA PRO A 194 -2.08 -14.43 9.93
C PRO A 194 -1.65 -14.05 11.36
N ARG A 195 -1.19 -12.81 11.51
CA ARG A 195 -0.77 -12.21 12.77
C ARG A 195 -1.79 -11.18 13.26
N GLN A 196 -2.30 -10.37 12.32
CA GLN A 196 -3.29 -9.34 12.60
C GLN A 196 -4.20 -9.18 11.38
N ILE A 197 -5.51 -9.07 11.62
CA ILE A 197 -6.50 -8.74 10.60
C ILE A 197 -7.36 -7.60 11.14
N THR A 198 -7.33 -6.45 10.46
CA THR A 198 -8.20 -5.32 10.76
C THR A 198 -9.34 -5.31 9.75
N LEU A 199 -10.56 -5.51 10.23
CA LEU A 199 -11.80 -5.51 9.46
C LEU A 199 -12.36 -4.08 9.42
N ILE A 200 -12.61 -3.53 8.24
CA ILE A 200 -12.96 -2.12 8.11
C ILE A 200 -14.32 -1.95 7.43
N ARG A 201 -15.20 -1.22 8.10
CA ARG A 201 -16.50 -0.78 7.56
C ARG A 201 -16.59 0.75 7.55
N THR A 202 -17.31 1.30 6.57
CA THR A 202 -17.48 2.76 6.49
C THR A 202 -18.38 3.29 7.60
N THR A 203 -19.49 2.61 7.89
CA THR A 203 -20.43 2.97 8.97
C THR A 203 -20.94 1.70 9.64
N GLU A 204 -21.49 1.82 10.84
CA GLU A 204 -22.05 0.70 11.62
C GLU A 204 -23.14 -0.09 10.88
N ARG A 205 -23.85 0.54 9.94
CA ARG A 205 -24.92 -0.08 9.15
C ARG A 205 -24.43 -0.78 7.88
N LYS A 206 -23.17 -0.55 7.47
CA LYS A 206 -22.62 -1.15 6.26
C LYS A 206 -21.80 -2.40 6.60
N PRO A 207 -21.75 -3.39 5.71
CA PRO A 207 -20.89 -4.54 5.92
C PRO A 207 -19.42 -4.12 5.90
N VAL A 208 -18.55 -4.96 6.47
CA VAL A 208 -17.11 -4.87 6.29
C VAL A 208 -16.77 -4.91 4.80
N ARG A 209 -15.99 -3.96 4.33
CA ARG A 209 -15.64 -3.80 2.91
C ARG A 209 -14.17 -4.00 2.61
N ARG A 210 -13.32 -3.74 3.60
CA ARG A 210 -11.86 -3.86 3.46
C ARG A 210 -11.31 -4.62 4.65
N ILE A 211 -10.20 -5.27 4.38
CA ILE A 211 -9.33 -5.82 5.43
C ILE A 211 -7.92 -5.29 5.22
N VAL A 212 -7.24 -5.00 6.32
CA VAL A 212 -5.78 -4.92 6.35
C VAL A 212 -5.29 -6.18 7.05
N ALA A 213 -4.61 -7.05 6.31
CA ALA A 213 -4.15 -8.34 6.81
C ALA A 213 -2.62 -8.37 6.87
N CYS A 214 -2.10 -8.74 8.04
CA CYS A 214 -0.67 -8.87 8.32
C CYS A 214 -0.33 -10.33 8.58
N PHE A 215 0.68 -10.84 7.87
CA PHE A 215 1.15 -12.22 7.95
C PHE A 215 2.62 -12.27 8.38
N THR A 216 3.02 -13.35 9.03
CA THR A 216 4.40 -13.63 9.47
C THR A 216 4.76 -15.09 9.21
N LYS A 217 6.05 -15.41 9.16
CA LYS A 217 6.54 -16.80 9.01
C LYS A 217 6.27 -17.65 10.25
N ARG A 218 6.21 -17.04 11.42
CA ARG A 218 5.95 -17.76 12.69
C ARG A 218 4.46 -17.95 12.93
N ARG A 219 4.07 -19.16 13.30
CA ARG A 219 2.70 -19.42 13.77
C ARG A 219 2.46 -18.70 15.07
N CYS A 220 1.37 -17.98 15.16
CA CYS A 220 0.95 -17.24 16.35
C CYS A 220 -0.57 -17.12 16.39
N GLU A 221 -1.10 -16.68 17.50
CA GLU A 221 -2.49 -16.28 17.60
C GLU A 221 -2.73 -15.05 16.72
N CYS A 222 -3.81 -15.07 15.94
CA CYS A 222 -4.20 -13.96 15.08
C CYS A 222 -5.05 -12.97 15.89
N SER A 223 -4.59 -11.73 16.00
CA SER A 223 -5.42 -10.63 16.51
C SER A 223 -6.40 -10.18 15.43
N GLU A 224 -7.69 -10.16 15.74
CA GLU A 224 -8.71 -9.61 14.83
C GLU A 224 -9.39 -8.42 15.48
N GLU A 225 -9.48 -7.30 14.77
CA GLU A 225 -10.12 -6.08 15.21
C GLU A 225 -11.06 -5.54 14.14
N GLU A 226 -12.24 -5.06 14.54
CA GLU A 226 -13.16 -4.36 13.66
C GLU A 226 -13.08 -2.85 13.87
N VAL A 227 -12.91 -2.09 12.80
CA VAL A 227 -12.86 -0.63 12.78
C VAL A 227 -14.03 -0.09 11.96
N THR A 228 -14.92 0.63 12.62
CA THR A 228 -15.94 1.45 11.98
C THR A 228 -15.37 2.85 11.77
N MET A 229 -15.38 3.33 10.53
CA MET A 229 -14.79 4.64 10.22
C MET A 229 -15.67 5.79 10.75
N MET A 230 -16.98 5.72 10.54
CA MET A 230 -17.94 6.79 10.86
C MET A 230 -19.14 6.27 11.63
N GLU A 231 -19.59 7.05 12.61
CA GLU A 231 -20.82 6.85 13.38
C GLU A 231 -21.53 8.19 13.54
N GLY A 232 -22.83 8.24 13.27
CA GLY A 232 -23.61 9.48 13.37
C GLY A 232 -23.08 10.62 12.47
N GLY A 233 -22.41 10.32 11.36
CA GLY A 233 -21.84 11.32 10.45
C GLY A 233 -20.48 11.89 10.87
N GLN A 234 -19.88 11.38 11.95
CA GLN A 234 -18.56 11.76 12.45
C GLN A 234 -17.61 10.58 12.43
N TYR A 235 -16.32 10.83 12.33
CA TYR A 235 -15.30 9.79 12.49
C TYR A 235 -15.27 9.26 13.91
N THR A 236 -15.23 7.93 14.06
CA THR A 236 -15.13 7.26 15.37
C THR A 236 -13.80 7.58 16.05
N ALA A 237 -13.77 7.50 17.38
CA ALA A 237 -12.53 7.69 18.14
C ALA A 237 -11.44 6.69 17.72
N ARG A 238 -11.84 5.43 17.43
CA ARG A 238 -10.89 4.40 16.98
C ARG A 238 -10.30 4.72 15.62
N TYR A 239 -11.11 5.08 14.63
CA TYR A 239 -10.60 5.47 13.30
C TYR A 239 -9.69 6.71 13.41
N ARG A 240 -10.10 7.72 14.17
CA ARG A 240 -9.28 8.92 14.42
C ARG A 240 -7.91 8.53 14.99
N SER A 241 -7.84 7.66 16.00
CA SER A 241 -6.58 7.24 16.61
C SER A 241 -5.61 6.56 15.63
N LEU A 242 -6.12 5.96 14.55
CA LEU A 242 -5.30 5.33 13.51
C LEU A 242 -4.73 6.35 12.53
N VAL A 243 -5.50 7.38 12.17
CA VAL A 243 -5.16 8.28 11.07
C VAL A 243 -4.81 9.70 11.50
N ASP A 244 -4.99 10.05 12.78
CA ASP A 244 -4.78 11.42 13.29
C ASP A 244 -3.35 11.92 13.08
N THR A 245 -2.34 11.07 13.16
CA THR A 245 -0.95 11.46 12.92
C THR A 245 -0.68 11.83 11.46
N PHE A 246 -1.57 11.47 10.53
CA PHE A 246 -1.43 11.67 9.10
C PHE A 246 -2.34 12.77 8.55
N LEU A 247 -3.65 12.72 8.85
CA LEU A 247 -4.66 13.55 8.18
C LEU A 247 -4.87 14.90 8.88
N LEU A 248 -5.00 15.97 8.08
CA LEU A 248 -5.17 17.33 8.57
C LEU A 248 -6.56 17.57 9.19
N ASN A 249 -7.61 17.03 8.57
CA ASN A 249 -8.99 17.27 8.95
C ASN A 249 -9.69 15.95 9.27
N LEU A 250 -10.05 15.77 10.54
CA LEU A 250 -10.74 14.58 11.08
C LEU A 250 -11.96 14.98 11.91
#